data_ad496ed8a8991c85b5f7ec093547b2ff
#
_entry.id   ad496ed8a8991c85b5f7ec093547b2ff
#
_cell.length_a   1.000
_cell.length_b   1.000
_cell.length_c   1.000
_cell.angle_alpha   90.00
_cell.angle_beta   90.00
_cell.angle_gamma   90.00
#
_symmetry.space_group_name_H-M   'P 1'
#
loop_
_entity.id
_entity.type
_entity.pdbx_description
1 polymer ?
#
loop_
_entity_poly.entity_id
_entity_poly.type
_entity_poly.pdbx_seq_one_letter_code
_entity_poly.pdbx_strand_id
1 'polypeptide(L)'
;MRISNVGLFVKDLEGARKLFEDFFGAQVHATYEEDDGYKSYIMKFDENPKLELMSKPTVVDEKKDPNRTGFVHICIKVDSREKLDEIIAKFKAANYTILYEPATNGGNEVRAITFEDNILEVCC
;
A
#
# COMPACT_ATOMS: atom_id res chain seq x y z
N MET A 1 -10.51 -16.20 15.51
CA MET A 1 -9.43 -15.19 15.62
C MET A 1 -9.08 -14.74 14.20
N ARG A 2 -8.90 -13.44 13.96
CA ARG A 2 -8.57 -12.87 12.63
C ARG A 2 -7.78 -11.58 12.81
N ILE A 3 -6.97 -11.24 11.81
CA ILE A 3 -6.32 -9.92 11.76
C ILE A 3 -7.40 -8.88 11.43
N SER A 4 -7.54 -7.86 12.27
CA SER A 4 -8.51 -6.77 12.05
C SER A 4 -7.94 -5.70 11.13
N ASN A 5 -6.73 -5.23 11.41
CA ASN A 5 -6.03 -4.22 10.64
C ASN A 5 -4.51 -4.37 10.77
N VAL A 6 -3.81 -3.76 9.83
CA VAL A 6 -2.35 -3.60 9.85
C VAL A 6 -2.08 -2.10 9.82
N GLY A 7 -1.21 -1.62 10.71
CA GLY A 7 -0.85 -0.21 10.81
C GLY A 7 0.42 0.11 10.03
N LEU A 8 0.42 1.25 9.35
CA LEU A 8 1.54 1.77 8.57
C LEU A 8 1.72 3.27 8.82
N PHE A 9 2.88 3.67 9.32
CA PHE A 9 3.24 5.08 9.37
C PHE A 9 3.67 5.58 7.99
N VAL A 10 3.16 6.75 7.62
CA VAL A 10 3.50 7.48 6.39
C VAL A 10 3.70 8.96 6.71
N LYS A 11 4.52 9.66 5.94
CA LYS A 11 4.64 11.13 6.02
C LYS A 11 3.54 11.82 5.24
N ASP A 12 3.31 11.39 4.01
CA ASP A 12 2.24 11.91 3.15
C ASP A 12 0.98 11.07 3.31
N LEU A 13 0.22 11.36 4.36
CA LEU A 13 -1.01 10.63 4.69
C LEU A 13 -2.07 10.74 3.59
N GLU A 14 -2.26 11.94 3.02
CA GLU A 14 -3.25 12.17 1.97
C GLU A 14 -2.86 11.49 0.66
N GLY A 15 -1.57 11.52 0.30
CA GLY A 15 -1.04 10.82 -0.87
C GLY A 15 -1.20 9.30 -0.74
N ALA A 16 -0.92 8.74 0.43
CA ALA A 16 -1.11 7.32 0.70
C ALA A 16 -2.60 6.93 0.61
N ARG A 17 -3.49 7.70 1.24
CA ARG A 17 -4.94 7.49 1.15
C ARG A 17 -5.39 7.46 -0.32
N LYS A 18 -5.00 8.49 -1.08
CA LYS A 18 -5.37 8.64 -2.48
C LYS A 18 -4.88 7.47 -3.35
N LEU A 19 -3.67 6.96 -3.09
CA LEU A 19 -3.15 5.80 -3.79
C LEU A 19 -4.07 4.58 -3.62
N PHE A 20 -4.45 4.26 -2.39
CA PHE A 20 -5.32 3.11 -2.13
C PHE A 20 -6.75 3.29 -2.66
N GLU A 21 -7.27 4.52 -2.65
CA GLU A 21 -8.55 4.84 -3.28
C GLU A 21 -8.49 4.68 -4.81
N ASP A 22 -7.52 5.32 -5.46
CA ASP A 22 -7.45 5.41 -6.93
C ASP A 22 -7.03 4.09 -7.58
N PHE A 23 -6.12 3.34 -6.95
CA PHE A 23 -5.57 2.10 -7.54
C PHE A 23 -6.40 0.88 -7.19
N PHE A 24 -6.95 0.83 -5.99
CA PHE A 24 -7.57 -0.38 -5.43
C PHE A 24 -9.03 -0.21 -5.05
N GLY A 25 -9.59 0.99 -5.20
CA GLY A 25 -10.97 1.28 -4.83
C GLY A 25 -11.25 1.18 -3.33
N ALA A 26 -10.19 1.23 -2.50
CA ALA A 26 -10.35 1.24 -1.05
C ALA A 26 -11.13 2.49 -0.60
N GLN A 27 -11.82 2.38 0.52
CA GLN A 27 -12.64 3.46 1.08
C GLN A 27 -12.19 3.78 2.50
N VAL A 28 -12.24 5.05 2.88
CA VAL A 28 -12.05 5.46 4.27
C VAL A 28 -13.22 4.94 5.10
N HIS A 29 -12.94 4.04 6.03
CA HIS A 29 -13.91 3.49 6.97
C HIS A 29 -14.04 4.32 8.24
N ALA A 30 -12.91 4.84 8.74
CA ALA A 30 -12.84 5.70 9.92
C ALA A 30 -11.64 6.63 9.86
N THR A 31 -11.73 7.75 10.55
CA THR A 31 -10.66 8.73 10.71
C THR A 31 -10.48 9.02 12.18
N TYR A 32 -9.22 9.09 12.64
CA TYR A 32 -8.87 9.48 14.00
C TYR A 32 -7.86 10.63 13.97
N GLU A 33 -8.02 11.56 14.89
CA GLU A 33 -7.12 12.69 15.09
C GLU A 33 -6.88 12.89 16.59
N GLU A 34 -5.66 13.30 16.94
CA GLU A 34 -5.26 13.62 18.32
C GLU A 34 -4.60 15.02 18.38
N ASP A 35 -4.55 15.60 19.58
CA ASP A 35 -4.05 16.96 19.80
C ASP A 35 -2.53 17.11 19.51
N ASP A 36 -1.78 16.02 19.52
CA ASP A 36 -0.35 15.97 19.20
C ASP A 36 -0.05 16.02 17.69
N GLY A 37 -1.09 16.12 16.86
CA GLY A 37 -0.99 16.10 15.40
C GLY A 37 -1.04 14.71 14.78
N TYR A 38 -1.27 13.65 15.58
CA TYR A 38 -1.56 12.33 15.05
C TYR A 38 -2.85 12.34 14.22
N LYS A 39 -2.80 11.71 13.06
CA LYS A 39 -3.98 11.45 12.24
C LYS A 39 -3.88 10.08 11.60
N SER A 40 -5.01 9.38 11.49
CA SER A 40 -5.08 8.12 10.76
C SER A 40 -6.33 7.97 9.92
N TYR A 41 -6.22 7.19 8.85
CA TYR A 41 -7.32 6.68 8.06
C TYR A 41 -7.34 5.16 8.15
N ILE A 42 -8.47 4.58 8.53
CA ILE A 42 -8.72 3.16 8.38
C ILE A 42 -9.25 2.91 6.98
N MET A 43 -8.43 2.33 6.11
CA MET A 43 -8.80 1.99 4.74
C MET A 43 -9.47 0.62 4.71
N LYS A 44 -10.66 0.55 4.14
CA LYS A 44 -11.45 -0.68 3.98
C LYS A 44 -11.34 -1.17 2.54
N PHE A 45 -11.04 -2.44 2.38
CA PHE A 45 -11.15 -3.22 1.16
C PHE A 45 -12.42 -4.10 1.22
N ASP A 46 -12.62 -4.97 0.24
CA ASP A 46 -13.78 -5.88 0.22
C ASP A 46 -13.78 -6.81 1.43
N GLU A 47 -12.60 -7.28 1.82
CA GLU A 47 -12.41 -8.19 2.95
C GLU A 47 -11.37 -7.63 3.95
N ASN A 48 -11.30 -8.28 5.13
CA ASN A 48 -10.24 -8.01 6.10
C ASN A 48 -8.90 -8.64 5.67
N PRO A 49 -7.76 -8.11 6.15
CA PRO A 49 -7.63 -7.00 7.11
C PRO A 49 -7.81 -5.63 6.46
N LYS A 50 -8.15 -4.63 7.30
CA LYS A 50 -8.08 -3.22 6.92
C LYS A 50 -6.64 -2.73 7.02
N LEU A 51 -6.33 -1.63 6.35
CA LEU A 51 -5.05 -0.94 6.45
C LEU A 51 -5.26 0.37 7.22
N GLU A 52 -4.54 0.56 8.32
CA GLU A 52 -4.51 1.82 9.04
C GLU A 52 -3.31 2.65 8.58
N LEU A 53 -3.57 3.69 7.83
CA LEU A 53 -2.57 4.69 7.43
C LEU A 53 -2.47 5.74 8.53
N MET A 54 -1.29 5.92 9.09
CA MET A 54 -1.06 6.82 10.22
C MET A 54 0.02 7.84 9.91
N SER A 55 -0.13 9.05 10.42
CA SER A 55 0.92 10.06 10.38
C SER A 55 0.91 10.91 11.64
N LYS A 56 2.03 11.51 11.95
CA LYS A 56 2.21 12.54 12.98
C LYS A 56 3.48 13.34 12.69
N PRO A 57 3.65 14.55 13.28
CA PRO A 57 4.78 15.43 12.96
C PRO A 57 6.17 14.81 13.17
N THR A 58 6.28 13.80 14.05
CA THR A 58 7.55 13.14 14.41
C THR A 58 7.87 11.90 13.56
N VAL A 59 7.05 11.56 12.57
CA VAL A 59 7.35 10.44 11.67
C VAL A 59 8.60 10.74 10.86
N VAL A 60 9.53 9.79 10.84
CA VAL A 60 10.78 9.86 10.08
C VAL A 60 10.65 9.02 8.82
N ASP A 61 10.99 9.61 7.67
CA ASP A 61 11.05 8.93 6.39
C ASP A 61 12.53 8.72 6.00
N GLU A 62 13.02 7.51 6.22
CA GLU A 62 14.38 7.09 5.88
C GLU A 62 14.34 5.98 4.83
N LYS A 63 15.35 5.95 3.96
CA LYS A 63 15.51 4.85 3.00
C LYS A 63 15.64 3.52 3.74
N LYS A 64 14.82 2.55 3.34
CA LYS A 64 14.78 1.24 3.97
C LYS A 64 15.81 0.29 3.35
N ASP A 65 16.61 -0.37 4.19
CA ASP A 65 17.42 -1.49 3.76
C ASP A 65 16.49 -2.66 3.40
N PRO A 66 16.58 -3.22 2.18
CA PRO A 66 15.72 -4.33 1.76
C PRO A 66 15.92 -5.61 2.59
N ASN A 67 17.05 -5.74 3.27
CA ASN A 67 17.40 -6.92 4.08
C ASN A 67 17.17 -6.70 5.59
N ARG A 68 16.51 -5.61 5.98
CA ARG A 68 16.19 -5.36 7.38
C ARG A 68 15.08 -6.29 7.89
N THR A 69 15.06 -6.50 9.19
CA THR A 69 13.93 -7.18 9.85
C THR A 69 12.66 -6.34 9.79
N GLY A 70 11.49 -6.98 9.83
CA GLY A 70 10.18 -6.33 9.81
C GLY A 70 9.38 -6.66 8.55
N PHE A 71 8.27 -5.95 8.37
CA PHE A 71 7.44 -6.13 7.17
C PHE A 71 8.17 -5.66 5.92
N VAL A 72 8.10 -6.48 4.86
CA VAL A 72 8.75 -6.20 3.56
C VAL A 72 7.78 -5.54 2.60
N HIS A 73 6.57 -6.09 2.48
CA HIS A 73 5.55 -5.61 1.54
C HIS A 73 4.14 -5.80 2.09
N ILE A 74 3.21 -5.12 1.45
CA ILE A 74 1.78 -5.41 1.55
C ILE A 74 1.38 -6.07 0.23
N CYS A 75 0.78 -7.25 0.31
CA CYS A 75 0.27 -7.95 -0.87
C CYS A 75 -1.25 -7.76 -0.97
N ILE A 76 -1.71 -7.31 -2.13
CA ILE A 76 -3.12 -7.14 -2.45
C ILE A 76 -3.49 -8.15 -3.53
N LYS A 77 -4.46 -9.00 -3.26
CA LYS A 77 -5.00 -9.93 -4.24
C LYS A 77 -6.13 -9.27 -5.03
N VAL A 78 -6.05 -9.38 -6.35
CA VAL A 78 -7.12 -8.95 -7.28
C VAL A 78 -7.78 -10.16 -7.94
N ASP A 79 -8.99 -9.97 -8.45
CA ASP A 79 -9.85 -11.07 -8.88
C ASP A 79 -9.48 -11.68 -10.23
N SER A 80 -8.68 -10.97 -11.05
CA SER A 80 -8.38 -11.42 -12.40
C SER A 80 -7.03 -10.93 -12.92
N ARG A 81 -6.54 -11.60 -13.95
CA ARG A 81 -5.35 -11.20 -14.69
C ARG A 81 -5.55 -9.84 -15.37
N GLU A 82 -6.71 -9.56 -15.89
CA GLU A 82 -7.05 -8.28 -16.53
C GLU A 82 -6.92 -7.15 -15.52
N LYS A 83 -7.38 -7.37 -14.28
CA LYS A 83 -7.24 -6.39 -13.19
C LYS A 83 -5.79 -6.18 -12.79
N LEU A 84 -4.99 -7.24 -12.75
CA LEU A 84 -3.56 -7.15 -12.49
C LEU A 84 -2.85 -6.32 -13.59
N ASP A 85 -3.15 -6.58 -14.85
CA ASP A 85 -2.57 -5.85 -15.99
C ASP A 85 -2.96 -4.35 -15.96
N GLU A 86 -4.18 -4.03 -15.55
CA GLU A 86 -4.64 -2.65 -15.32
C GLU A 86 -3.80 -1.96 -14.23
N ILE A 87 -3.54 -2.63 -13.12
CA ILE A 87 -2.72 -2.11 -12.02
C ILE A 87 -1.27 -1.90 -12.46
N ILE A 88 -0.68 -2.83 -13.22
CA ILE A 88 0.66 -2.67 -13.79
C ILE A 88 0.72 -1.40 -14.66
N ALA A 89 -0.27 -1.18 -15.52
CA ALA A 89 -0.36 0.01 -16.36
C ALA A 89 -0.46 1.29 -15.51
N LYS A 90 -1.22 1.29 -14.44
CA LYS A 90 -1.32 2.41 -13.49
C LYS A 90 0.01 2.69 -12.80
N PHE A 91 0.72 1.67 -12.33
CA PHE A 91 2.05 1.85 -11.73
C PHE A 91 3.03 2.49 -12.70
N LYS A 92 3.06 2.01 -13.94
CA LYS A 92 3.93 2.57 -15.00
C LYS A 92 3.57 4.02 -15.33
N ALA A 93 2.29 4.33 -15.47
CA ALA A 93 1.81 5.68 -15.77
C ALA A 93 2.13 6.67 -14.64
N ALA A 94 2.15 6.21 -13.39
CA ALA A 94 2.53 7.00 -12.22
C ALA A 94 4.05 7.05 -11.96
N ASN A 95 4.87 6.46 -12.82
CA ASN A 95 6.33 6.39 -12.73
C ASN A 95 6.85 5.70 -11.45
N TYR A 96 6.12 4.73 -10.93
CA TYR A 96 6.61 3.91 -9.83
C TYR A 96 7.71 2.95 -10.31
N THR A 97 8.67 2.69 -9.44
CA THR A 97 9.73 1.71 -9.71
C THR A 97 9.16 0.29 -9.63
N ILE A 98 9.11 -0.38 -10.78
CA ILE A 98 8.69 -1.78 -10.86
C ILE A 98 9.90 -2.67 -10.53
N LEU A 99 9.78 -3.50 -9.50
CA LEU A 99 10.82 -4.46 -9.11
C LEU A 99 10.78 -5.71 -9.97
N TYR A 100 9.58 -6.21 -10.25
CA TYR A 100 9.34 -7.25 -11.25
C TYR A 100 7.86 -7.29 -11.69
N GLU A 101 7.64 -7.94 -12.81
CA GLU A 101 6.33 -8.14 -13.43
C GLU A 101 6.09 -9.63 -13.72
N PRO A 102 4.81 -10.06 -13.85
CA PRO A 102 4.49 -11.46 -14.18
C PRO A 102 5.16 -11.98 -15.45
N ALA A 103 5.28 -11.13 -16.48
CA ALA A 103 5.90 -11.50 -17.77
C ALA A 103 7.41 -11.79 -17.66
N THR A 104 8.09 -11.25 -16.63
CA THR A 104 9.53 -11.41 -16.43
C THR A 104 9.88 -12.51 -15.44
N ASN A 105 9.02 -12.80 -14.47
CA ASN A 105 9.26 -13.80 -13.43
C ASN A 105 8.41 -15.07 -13.55
N GLY A 106 7.48 -15.11 -14.53
CA GLY A 106 6.60 -16.23 -14.75
C GLY A 106 5.49 -16.43 -13.70
N GLY A 107 5.41 -15.53 -12.72
CA GLY A 107 4.40 -15.55 -11.68
C GLY A 107 3.12 -14.77 -12.04
N ASN A 108 2.18 -14.75 -11.10
CA ASN A 108 0.93 -13.98 -11.18
C ASN A 108 0.97 -12.78 -10.25
N GLU A 109 2.10 -12.11 -10.16
CA GLU A 109 2.30 -10.97 -9.27
C GLU A 109 3.15 -9.88 -9.91
N VAL A 110 2.94 -8.64 -9.49
CA VAL A 110 3.81 -7.50 -9.73
C VAL A 110 4.26 -6.93 -8.39
N ARG A 111 5.48 -6.43 -8.31
CA ARG A 111 5.97 -5.63 -7.17
C ARG A 111 6.42 -4.28 -7.65
N ALA A 112 6.03 -3.26 -6.91
CA ALA A 112 6.44 -1.88 -7.15
C ALA A 112 6.78 -1.17 -5.84
N ILE A 113 7.77 -0.27 -5.89
CA ILE A 113 7.99 0.70 -4.83
C ILE A 113 7.08 1.89 -5.11
N THR A 114 6.13 2.16 -4.25
CA THR A 114 5.07 3.13 -4.50
C THR A 114 5.27 4.46 -3.79
N PHE A 115 5.36 4.46 -2.48
CA PHE A 115 5.50 5.68 -1.68
C PHE A 115 6.38 5.40 -0.47
N GLU A 116 7.24 6.36 -0.14
CA GLU A 116 8.09 6.32 1.06
C GLU A 116 8.83 4.98 1.23
N ASP A 117 9.40 4.48 0.13
CA ASP A 117 10.11 3.20 0.07
C ASP A 117 9.26 1.97 0.46
N ASN A 118 7.94 2.07 0.41
CA ASN A 118 7.06 0.93 0.66
C ASN A 118 6.85 0.11 -0.61
N ILE A 119 6.88 -1.21 -0.44
CA ILE A 119 6.64 -2.14 -1.53
C ILE A 119 5.19 -2.59 -1.50
N LEU A 120 4.48 -2.37 -2.60
CA LEU A 120 3.21 -3.01 -2.88
C LEU A 120 3.42 -4.18 -3.83
N GLU A 121 2.92 -5.34 -3.42
CA GLU A 121 2.79 -6.51 -4.26
C GLU A 121 1.32 -6.67 -4.62
N VAL A 122 1.02 -6.95 -5.87
CA VAL A 122 -0.34 -7.25 -6.35
C VAL A 122 -0.31 -8.58 -7.05
N CYS A 123 -1.23 -9.46 -6.73
CA CYS A 123 -1.34 -10.79 -7.32
C CYS A 123 -2.79 -11.14 -7.70
N CYS A 124 -2.94 -12.15 -8.53
CA CYS A 124 -4.24 -12.72 -8.88
C CYS A 124 -4.26 -14.26 -8.75
#